data_f4b5ea439e483d689a9c119a21b2bde3
#
_entry.id   f4b5ea439e483d689a9c119a21b2bde3
#
_cell.length_a   1.000
_cell.length_b   1.000
_cell.length_c   1.000
_cell.angle_alpha   90.00
_cell.angle_beta   90.00
_cell.angle_gamma   90.00
#
_symmetry.space_group_name_H-M   'P 1'
#
loop_
_entity.id
_entity.type
_entity.pdbx_description
1 polymer ?
#
loop_
_entity_poly.entity_id
_entity_poly.type
_entity_poly.pdbx_seq_one_letter_code
_entity_poly.pdbx_strand_id
1 'polypeptide(L)'
;MTLSSPFKFLPFVLAVFFSVVLLKARGSLTVETGGASPERTLRFTVLYNNYLYEKGTKTDWGFSCLIEGAEKTILFDTGTQPQILMHNVGVLKADLKKVDQIVISHNHGDHTGGLFAALERNPNVTVFFPVSFPPEFGRRVENLKAKAQTVDKPVEICRNVYLTGEMGDAIKEQSLVIDSPKGLVIVTGCSHQGIVSILRRAKEILDKPIYLVFGGFHLGNKSDTEMQEIIAAFKELKVEKCGATHCTGDAQIAMFKKAFGENYVTMGTGRIIEVPDF
;
A
#
# COMPACT_ATOMS: atom_id res chain seq x y z
N MET A 1 32.58 -68.83 -47.38
CA MET A 1 33.22 -68.83 -48.70
C MET A 1 33.59 -67.42 -49.05
N THR A 2 34.88 -67.26 -49.08
CA THR A 2 35.77 -66.53 -50.01
C THR A 2 35.64 -65.02 -50.03
N LEU A 3 36.57 -64.30 -49.41
CA LEU A 3 37.80 -63.71 -49.97
C LEU A 3 37.48 -62.49 -50.88
N SER A 4 38.01 -61.34 -50.86
CA SER A 4 39.39 -60.92 -50.64
C SER A 4 39.49 -59.39 -50.58
N SER A 5 40.43 -58.94 -49.81
CA SER A 5 41.16 -57.65 -49.73
C SER A 5 41.74 -57.19 -51.10
N PRO A 6 42.55 -56.12 -51.15
CA PRO A 6 42.47 -54.69 -50.72
C PRO A 6 42.87 -53.74 -51.86
N PHE A 7 42.69 -52.46 -51.71
CA PHE A 7 43.56 -51.51 -52.44
C PHE A 7 43.84 -50.26 -51.57
N LYS A 8 45.11 -50.10 -51.30
CA LYS A 8 45.76 -48.93 -50.70
C LYS A 8 45.89 -47.84 -51.76
N PHE A 9 45.53 -46.64 -51.47
CA PHE A 9 46.21 -45.47 -52.04
C PHE A 9 46.46 -44.39 -50.97
N LEU A 10 47.69 -44.03 -50.87
CA LEU A 10 48.35 -43.03 -50.03
C LEU A 10 48.62 -41.79 -50.92
N PRO A 11 49.09 -40.68 -50.38
CA PRO A 11 48.41 -39.45 -50.07
C PRO A 11 48.89 -38.29 -50.95
N PHE A 12 48.19 -37.21 -50.93
CA PHE A 12 48.76 -35.91 -51.36
C PHE A 12 48.45 -34.86 -50.26
N VAL A 13 49.52 -34.52 -49.57
CA VAL A 13 49.55 -33.44 -48.60
C VAL A 13 49.71 -32.14 -49.36
N LEU A 14 48.68 -31.30 -49.30
CA LEU A 14 48.81 -29.92 -49.76
C LEU A 14 48.75 -29.01 -48.53
N ALA A 15 49.91 -28.55 -48.09
CA ALA A 15 50.04 -27.57 -47.05
C ALA A 15 49.68 -26.18 -47.56
N VAL A 16 48.54 -25.66 -47.11
CA VAL A 16 48.16 -24.27 -47.35
C VAL A 16 48.50 -23.50 -46.07
N PHE A 17 49.52 -22.64 -46.16
CA PHE A 17 49.83 -21.68 -45.10
C PHE A 17 48.81 -20.54 -45.11
N PHE A 18 47.91 -20.52 -44.11
CA PHE A 18 47.09 -19.34 -43.80
C PHE A 18 47.83 -18.51 -42.75
N SER A 19 48.30 -17.34 -43.19
CA SER A 19 48.81 -16.32 -42.30
C SER A 19 47.64 -15.70 -41.52
N VAL A 20 47.53 -16.01 -40.23
CA VAL A 20 46.56 -15.36 -39.33
C VAL A 20 47.12 -14.00 -38.92
N VAL A 21 46.55 -12.93 -39.48
CA VAL A 21 46.77 -11.58 -38.97
C VAL A 21 45.90 -11.43 -37.69
N LEU A 22 46.56 -11.43 -36.55
CA LEU A 22 45.91 -11.08 -35.28
C LEU A 22 45.64 -9.58 -35.21
N LEU A 23 44.42 -9.15 -35.55
CA LEU A 23 43.96 -7.84 -35.21
C LEU A 23 43.54 -7.84 -33.71
N LYS A 24 44.39 -7.22 -32.88
CA LYS A 24 44.04 -6.93 -31.47
C LYS A 24 43.01 -5.77 -31.45
N ALA A 25 41.72 -6.10 -31.49
CA ALA A 25 40.70 -5.18 -31.12
C ALA A 25 40.68 -5.05 -29.57
N ARG A 26 41.25 -3.95 -29.07
CA ARG A 26 41.02 -3.52 -27.67
C ARG A 26 39.60 -2.95 -27.60
N GLY A 27 38.61 -3.80 -27.43
CA GLY A 27 37.30 -3.41 -26.98
C GLY A 27 37.36 -3.09 -25.49
N SER A 28 37.30 -1.81 -25.14
CA SER A 28 37.00 -1.40 -23.77
C SER A 28 35.56 -1.86 -23.45
N LEU A 29 35.42 -2.90 -22.66
CA LEU A 29 34.17 -3.24 -21.99
C LEU A 29 33.91 -2.14 -20.97
N THR A 30 33.13 -1.13 -21.34
CA THR A 30 32.47 -0.27 -20.36
C THR A 30 31.41 -1.14 -19.68
N VAL A 31 31.72 -1.58 -18.46
CA VAL A 31 30.72 -2.09 -17.55
C VAL A 31 29.79 -0.91 -17.29
N GLU A 32 28.61 -0.87 -17.91
CA GLU A 32 27.54 -0.03 -17.45
C GLU A 32 27.21 -0.46 -16.03
N THR A 33 27.73 0.29 -15.07
CA THR A 33 27.24 0.21 -13.69
C THR A 33 25.75 0.54 -13.77
N GLY A 34 24.92 -0.49 -13.60
CA GLY A 34 23.48 -0.35 -13.57
C GLY A 34 23.13 0.82 -12.68
N GLY A 35 22.58 1.87 -13.29
CA GLY A 35 22.13 3.05 -12.59
C GLY A 35 21.18 2.60 -11.48
N ALA A 36 21.50 2.93 -10.24
CA ALA A 36 20.57 2.73 -9.12
C ALA A 36 19.23 3.36 -9.56
N SER A 37 18.18 2.56 -9.55
CA SER A 37 16.82 3.08 -9.73
C SER A 37 16.64 4.25 -8.76
N PRO A 38 16.10 5.40 -9.18
CA PRO A 38 15.94 6.52 -8.26
C PRO A 38 15.20 6.02 -7.03
N GLU A 39 15.79 6.28 -5.86
CA GLU A 39 15.18 5.94 -4.57
C GLU A 39 13.76 6.49 -4.55
N ARG A 40 12.79 5.59 -4.54
CA ARG A 40 11.38 5.98 -4.44
C ARG A 40 11.03 6.09 -2.97
N THR A 41 10.31 7.13 -2.63
CA THR A 41 9.81 7.35 -1.26
C THR A 41 8.30 7.14 -1.28
N LEU A 42 7.82 6.21 -0.46
CA LEU A 42 6.39 6.12 -0.19
C LEU A 42 5.97 7.34 0.63
N ARG A 43 4.97 8.04 0.15
CA ARG A 43 4.43 9.22 0.79
C ARG A 43 2.95 9.03 1.10
N PHE A 44 2.59 9.20 2.35
CA PHE A 44 1.23 9.15 2.85
C PHE A 44 0.80 10.56 3.23
N THR A 45 -0.23 11.09 2.59
CA THR A 45 -0.80 12.40 2.91
C THR A 45 -2.21 12.20 3.45
N VAL A 46 -2.44 12.50 4.72
CA VAL A 46 -3.77 12.41 5.35
C VAL A 46 -4.64 13.55 4.84
N LEU A 47 -5.61 13.25 4.00
CA LEU A 47 -6.52 14.23 3.40
C LEU A 47 -7.74 14.55 4.27
N TYR A 48 -8.12 13.62 5.15
CA TYR A 48 -9.31 13.75 6.00
C TYR A 48 -9.09 13.07 7.35
N ASN A 49 -9.37 13.78 8.44
CA ASN A 49 -9.26 13.26 9.80
C ASN A 49 -10.06 14.13 10.77
N ASN A 50 -10.38 13.60 11.95
CA ASN A 50 -11.03 14.34 13.04
C ASN A 50 -10.11 15.40 13.65
N TYR A 51 -8.80 15.20 13.55
CA TYR A 51 -7.79 16.05 14.17
C TYR A 51 -7.09 16.95 13.14
N LEU A 52 -6.81 18.19 13.53
CA LEU A 52 -6.06 19.12 12.70
C LEU A 52 -4.56 18.87 12.85
N TYR A 53 -3.83 18.81 11.75
CA TYR A 53 -2.38 18.81 11.74
C TYR A 53 -1.81 20.00 10.95
N GLU A 54 -2.31 20.24 9.74
CA GLU A 54 -1.82 21.33 8.88
C GLU A 54 -2.83 22.49 8.85
N LYS A 55 -2.32 23.72 9.01
CA LYS A 55 -3.13 24.94 8.97
C LYS A 55 -3.80 25.12 7.59
N GLY A 56 -5.02 25.61 7.62
CA GLY A 56 -5.82 25.84 6.39
C GLY A 56 -6.60 24.62 5.94
N THR A 57 -6.31 23.43 6.45
CA THR A 57 -7.16 22.25 6.23
C THR A 57 -8.39 22.30 7.14
N LYS A 58 -9.41 21.51 6.79
CA LYS A 58 -10.64 21.32 7.57
C LYS A 58 -10.67 19.91 8.14
N THR A 59 -11.25 19.77 9.32
CA THR A 59 -11.45 18.50 10.01
C THR A 59 -12.92 18.16 10.12
N ASP A 60 -13.23 16.89 10.10
CA ASP A 60 -14.55 16.36 10.42
C ASP A 60 -14.38 14.85 10.73
N TRP A 61 -15.42 14.23 11.25
CA TRP A 61 -15.42 12.79 11.51
C TRP A 61 -15.22 12.00 10.22
N GLY A 62 -14.15 11.18 10.15
CA GLY A 62 -13.82 10.36 8.99
C GLY A 62 -12.32 10.21 8.76
N PHE A 63 -11.97 9.41 7.75
CA PHE A 63 -10.58 9.18 7.37
C PHE A 63 -10.41 9.18 5.84
N SER A 64 -9.29 9.72 5.38
CA SER A 64 -8.81 9.55 4.01
C SER A 64 -7.30 9.79 3.94
N CYS A 65 -6.61 8.98 3.15
CA CYS A 65 -5.16 9.09 2.96
C CYS A 65 -4.79 8.88 1.48
N LEU A 66 -4.03 9.81 0.91
CA LEU A 66 -3.41 9.66 -0.41
C LEU A 66 -2.04 9.00 -0.24
N ILE A 67 -1.75 7.99 -1.06
CA ILE A 67 -0.53 7.19 -1.04
C ILE A 67 0.14 7.31 -2.40
N GLU A 68 1.34 7.85 -2.41
CA GLU A 68 2.16 8.11 -3.59
C GLU A 68 3.52 7.41 -3.46
N GLY A 69 4.20 7.17 -4.58
CA GLY A 69 5.52 6.54 -4.60
C GLY A 69 5.49 5.02 -4.80
N ALA A 70 4.35 4.35 -4.63
CA ALA A 70 4.15 2.97 -5.07
C ALA A 70 4.04 2.88 -6.61
N GLU A 71 3.86 1.68 -7.16
CA GLU A 71 3.62 1.49 -8.60
C GLU A 71 2.36 2.24 -9.05
N LYS A 72 1.35 2.32 -8.19
CA LYS A 72 0.09 3.02 -8.39
C LYS A 72 -0.11 4.08 -7.30
N THR A 73 -0.70 5.21 -7.66
CA THR A 73 -1.18 6.20 -6.70
C THR A 73 -2.53 5.76 -6.16
N ILE A 74 -2.67 5.67 -4.85
CA ILE A 74 -3.84 5.09 -4.19
C ILE A 74 -4.49 6.14 -3.29
N LEU A 75 -5.80 6.30 -3.40
CA LEU A 75 -6.61 7.00 -2.41
C LEU A 75 -7.28 5.96 -1.51
N PHE A 76 -6.92 5.95 -0.23
CA PHE A 76 -7.51 5.07 0.77
C PHE A 76 -8.57 5.84 1.55
N ASP A 77 -9.82 5.40 1.48
CA ASP A 77 -11.02 6.05 2.01
C ASP A 77 -11.22 7.51 1.54
N THR A 78 -12.36 8.12 1.84
CA THR A 78 -12.74 9.41 1.27
C THR A 78 -13.41 10.38 2.24
N GLY A 79 -13.41 10.06 3.54
CA GLY A 79 -14.05 10.89 4.57
C GLY A 79 -15.57 10.97 4.45
N THR A 80 -16.20 11.83 5.25
CA THR A 80 -17.65 12.01 5.34
C THR A 80 -18.16 12.99 4.30
N GLN A 81 -17.58 14.19 4.25
CA GLN A 81 -18.11 15.30 3.47
C GLN A 81 -17.26 15.60 2.24
N PRO A 82 -17.84 15.50 1.02
CA PRO A 82 -17.13 15.76 -0.22
C PRO A 82 -16.47 17.16 -0.25
N GLN A 83 -17.16 18.18 0.28
CA GLN A 83 -16.65 19.55 0.28
C GLN A 83 -15.38 19.71 1.13
N ILE A 84 -15.30 18.99 2.27
CA ILE A 84 -14.13 19.02 3.15
C ILE A 84 -12.97 18.28 2.48
N LEU A 85 -13.23 17.09 1.90
CA LEU A 85 -12.21 16.36 1.15
C LEU A 85 -11.63 17.23 0.02
N MET A 86 -12.50 17.83 -0.83
CA MET A 86 -12.06 18.65 -1.95
C MET A 86 -11.33 19.93 -1.50
N HIS A 87 -11.75 20.55 -0.38
CA HIS A 87 -11.04 21.67 0.21
C HIS A 87 -9.61 21.27 0.61
N ASN A 88 -9.47 20.17 1.33
CA ASN A 88 -8.19 19.67 1.81
C ASN A 88 -7.26 19.23 0.65
N VAL A 89 -7.82 18.60 -0.39
CA VAL A 89 -7.11 18.29 -1.63
C VAL A 89 -6.50 19.57 -2.22
N GLY A 90 -7.26 20.67 -2.27
CA GLY A 90 -6.78 21.96 -2.77
C GLY A 90 -5.68 22.57 -1.89
N VAL A 91 -5.89 22.62 -0.56
CA VAL A 91 -4.94 23.18 0.40
C VAL A 91 -3.62 22.41 0.39
N LEU A 92 -3.69 21.08 0.38
CA LEU A 92 -2.52 20.18 0.40
C LEU A 92 -1.89 19.96 -0.98
N LYS A 93 -2.47 20.58 -2.03
CA LYS A 93 -2.03 20.44 -3.41
C LYS A 93 -1.97 18.98 -3.89
N ALA A 94 -2.84 18.14 -3.36
CA ALA A 94 -2.97 16.75 -3.79
C ALA A 94 -3.64 16.70 -5.18
N ASP A 95 -3.15 15.83 -6.05
CA ASP A 95 -3.66 15.72 -7.42
C ASP A 95 -4.47 14.44 -7.60
N LEU A 96 -5.78 14.51 -7.43
CA LEU A 96 -6.66 13.35 -7.63
C LEU A 96 -6.65 12.80 -9.06
N LYS A 97 -6.20 13.57 -10.06
CA LYS A 97 -6.08 13.07 -11.44
C LYS A 97 -4.96 12.05 -11.62
N LYS A 98 -4.02 12.00 -10.67
CA LYS A 98 -2.95 11.00 -10.64
C LYS A 98 -3.33 9.72 -9.91
N VAL A 99 -4.49 9.67 -9.24
CA VAL A 99 -4.96 8.47 -8.56
C VAL A 99 -5.29 7.41 -9.60
N ASP A 100 -4.70 6.22 -9.44
CA ASP A 100 -4.96 5.03 -10.26
C ASP A 100 -6.01 4.12 -9.62
N GLN A 101 -6.02 4.08 -8.28
CA GLN A 101 -6.84 3.17 -7.49
C GLN A 101 -7.46 3.90 -6.29
N ILE A 102 -8.70 3.58 -5.98
CA ILE A 102 -9.36 3.98 -4.74
C ILE A 102 -9.65 2.71 -3.95
N VAL A 103 -9.27 2.68 -2.69
CA VAL A 103 -9.57 1.58 -1.78
C VAL A 103 -10.55 2.08 -0.72
N ILE A 104 -11.70 1.45 -0.61
CA ILE A 104 -12.67 1.71 0.44
C ILE A 104 -12.56 0.60 1.48
N SER A 105 -12.31 0.99 2.72
CA SER A 105 -12.12 0.05 3.82
C SER A 105 -13.41 -0.68 4.20
N HIS A 106 -14.51 0.05 4.39
CA HIS A 106 -15.82 -0.48 4.77
C HIS A 106 -16.97 0.48 4.44
N ASN A 107 -18.22 0.01 4.56
CA ASN A 107 -19.42 0.73 4.11
C ASN A 107 -19.99 1.68 5.19
N HIS A 108 -19.17 2.52 5.80
CA HIS A 108 -19.65 3.63 6.62
C HIS A 108 -19.48 4.97 5.89
N GLY A 109 -20.38 5.91 6.16
CA GLY A 109 -20.41 7.19 5.47
C GLY A 109 -19.16 8.06 5.68
N ASP A 110 -18.50 7.90 6.81
CA ASP A 110 -17.27 8.59 7.17
C ASP A 110 -16.01 8.05 6.48
N HIS A 111 -16.19 7.02 5.62
CA HIS A 111 -15.15 6.46 4.75
C HIS A 111 -15.54 6.54 3.26
N THR A 112 -16.83 6.57 2.96
CA THR A 112 -17.36 6.54 1.58
C THR A 112 -17.89 7.88 1.09
N GLY A 113 -18.10 8.87 1.98
CA GLY A 113 -18.85 10.09 1.67
C GLY A 113 -18.27 10.95 0.56
N GLY A 114 -16.95 11.03 0.44
CA GLY A 114 -16.26 11.78 -0.61
C GLY A 114 -16.06 11.02 -1.92
N LEU A 115 -16.37 9.71 -1.99
CA LEU A 115 -16.02 8.86 -3.13
C LEU A 115 -16.53 9.39 -4.46
N PHE A 116 -17.81 9.70 -4.53
CA PHE A 116 -18.42 10.10 -5.81
C PHE A 116 -17.88 11.45 -6.31
N ALA A 117 -17.56 12.38 -5.41
CA ALA A 117 -16.90 13.63 -5.80
C ALA A 117 -15.44 13.39 -6.26
N ALA A 118 -14.76 12.40 -5.71
CA ALA A 118 -13.44 12.00 -6.22
C ALA A 118 -13.54 11.38 -7.61
N LEU A 119 -14.55 10.53 -7.86
CA LEU A 119 -14.81 9.91 -9.17
C LEU A 119 -15.21 10.92 -10.24
N GLU A 120 -15.97 11.98 -9.87
CA GLU A 120 -16.27 13.11 -10.79
C GLU A 120 -14.99 13.85 -11.22
N ARG A 121 -13.96 13.88 -10.37
CA ARG A 121 -12.64 14.49 -10.70
C ARG A 121 -11.76 13.58 -11.54
N ASN A 122 -11.83 12.27 -11.28
CA ASN A 122 -11.07 11.27 -12.00
C ASN A 122 -11.83 9.94 -12.07
N PRO A 123 -12.54 9.67 -13.17
CA PRO A 123 -13.23 8.40 -13.37
C PRO A 123 -12.30 7.27 -13.83
N ASN A 124 -11.04 7.56 -14.21
CA ASN A 124 -10.11 6.57 -14.75
C ASN A 124 -9.41 5.77 -13.66
N VAL A 125 -10.16 5.27 -12.69
CA VAL A 125 -9.65 4.54 -11.54
C VAL A 125 -10.33 3.18 -11.37
N THR A 126 -9.67 2.27 -10.66
CA THR A 126 -10.31 1.07 -10.12
C THR A 126 -10.65 1.32 -8.65
N VAL A 127 -11.91 1.12 -8.27
CA VAL A 127 -12.38 1.20 -6.88
C VAL A 127 -12.47 -0.19 -6.29
N PHE A 128 -11.66 -0.47 -5.27
CA PHE A 128 -11.66 -1.73 -4.52
C PHE A 128 -12.48 -1.57 -3.24
N PHE A 129 -13.40 -2.49 -2.98
CA PHE A 129 -14.25 -2.49 -1.79
C PHE A 129 -14.65 -3.92 -1.39
N PRO A 130 -14.98 -4.19 -0.11
CA PRO A 130 -15.42 -5.50 0.37
C PRO A 130 -16.59 -6.07 -0.43
N VAL A 131 -16.58 -7.39 -0.63
CA VAL A 131 -17.64 -8.09 -1.40
C VAL A 131 -19.02 -7.97 -0.77
N SER A 132 -19.08 -7.73 0.55
CA SER A 132 -20.34 -7.54 1.30
C SER A 132 -21.05 -6.21 1.06
N PHE A 133 -20.44 -5.29 0.31
CA PHE A 133 -21.13 -4.04 -0.05
C PHE A 133 -22.40 -4.31 -0.85
N PRO A 134 -23.45 -3.47 -0.67
CA PRO A 134 -24.65 -3.59 -1.47
C PRO A 134 -24.33 -3.53 -2.98
N PRO A 135 -24.97 -4.37 -3.82
CA PRO A 135 -24.69 -4.40 -5.25
C PRO A 135 -24.84 -3.06 -5.98
N GLU A 136 -25.72 -2.19 -5.47
CA GLU A 136 -25.90 -0.83 -5.99
C GLU A 136 -24.69 0.07 -5.81
N PHE A 137 -23.80 -0.21 -4.83
CA PHE A 137 -22.58 0.56 -4.66
C PHE A 137 -21.66 0.41 -5.89
N GLY A 138 -21.40 -0.83 -6.31
CA GLY A 138 -20.60 -1.10 -7.51
C GLY A 138 -21.25 -0.48 -8.77
N ARG A 139 -22.58 -0.63 -8.94
CA ARG A 139 -23.30 0.00 -10.07
C ARG A 139 -23.15 1.52 -10.10
N ARG A 140 -23.17 2.18 -8.93
CA ARG A 140 -22.97 3.64 -8.85
C ARG A 140 -21.55 4.04 -9.25
N VAL A 141 -20.55 3.26 -8.87
CA VAL A 141 -19.14 3.45 -9.29
C VAL A 141 -19.04 3.36 -10.82
N GLU A 142 -19.59 2.30 -11.42
CA GLU A 142 -19.56 2.06 -12.86
C GLU A 142 -20.34 3.11 -13.67
N ASN A 143 -21.43 3.65 -13.13
CA ASN A 143 -22.18 4.75 -13.75
C ASN A 143 -21.35 6.01 -13.92
N LEU A 144 -20.35 6.23 -13.06
CA LEU A 144 -19.36 7.30 -13.19
C LEU A 144 -18.14 6.90 -14.04
N LYS A 145 -18.21 5.78 -14.75
CA LYS A 145 -17.16 5.26 -15.65
C LYS A 145 -15.89 4.76 -14.96
N ALA A 146 -15.89 4.62 -13.63
CA ALA A 146 -14.83 3.97 -12.90
C ALA A 146 -15.02 2.44 -12.91
N LYS A 147 -13.95 1.69 -12.70
CA LYS A 147 -14.02 0.23 -12.59
C LYS A 147 -14.34 -0.16 -11.15
N ALA A 148 -15.39 -0.92 -10.92
CA ALA A 148 -15.73 -1.51 -9.63
C ALA A 148 -15.08 -2.89 -9.46
N GLN A 149 -14.41 -3.12 -8.32
CA GLN A 149 -13.75 -4.38 -8.01
C GLN A 149 -14.04 -4.79 -6.56
N THR A 150 -14.77 -5.86 -6.37
CA THR A 150 -15.02 -6.43 -5.04
C THR A 150 -13.83 -7.25 -4.57
N VAL A 151 -13.62 -7.25 -3.23
CA VAL A 151 -12.53 -7.97 -2.57
C VAL A 151 -13.10 -8.86 -1.47
N ASP A 152 -12.82 -10.17 -1.54
CA ASP A 152 -13.20 -11.17 -0.55
C ASP A 152 -11.98 -11.68 0.24
N LYS A 153 -10.91 -12.02 -0.48
CA LYS A 153 -9.69 -12.63 0.05
C LYS A 153 -8.50 -11.70 -0.11
N PRO A 154 -7.37 -11.94 0.60
CA PRO A 154 -6.15 -11.19 0.37
C PRO A 154 -5.78 -11.17 -1.11
N VAL A 155 -5.44 -9.98 -1.61
CA VAL A 155 -5.09 -9.78 -3.01
C VAL A 155 -4.02 -8.69 -3.14
N GLU A 156 -3.06 -8.90 -4.02
CA GLU A 156 -2.12 -7.86 -4.47
C GLU A 156 -2.80 -7.00 -5.53
N ILE A 157 -2.91 -5.69 -5.27
CA ILE A 157 -3.59 -4.73 -6.17
C ILE A 157 -2.61 -3.97 -7.07
N CYS A 158 -1.35 -3.90 -6.69
CA CYS A 158 -0.20 -3.51 -7.49
C CYS A 158 1.06 -3.99 -6.74
N ARG A 159 2.21 -3.90 -7.38
CA ARG A 159 3.46 -4.44 -6.83
C ARG A 159 3.71 -3.98 -5.40
N ASN A 160 3.88 -4.94 -4.48
CA ASN A 160 4.12 -4.74 -3.05
C ASN A 160 2.95 -4.09 -2.28
N VAL A 161 1.75 -4.02 -2.84
CA VAL A 161 0.57 -3.45 -2.19
C VAL A 161 -0.56 -4.46 -2.18
N TYR A 162 -1.03 -4.81 -1.00
CA TYR A 162 -2.00 -5.87 -0.74
C TYR A 162 -3.21 -5.32 0.01
N LEU A 163 -4.36 -5.93 -0.20
CA LEU A 163 -5.54 -5.80 0.65
C LEU A 163 -5.67 -7.05 1.52
N THR A 164 -6.12 -6.88 2.77
CA THR A 164 -6.29 -8.00 3.71
C THR A 164 -7.37 -8.99 3.31
N GLY A 165 -8.18 -8.65 2.30
CA GLY A 165 -9.45 -9.27 2.08
C GLY A 165 -10.48 -8.79 3.09
N GLU A 166 -11.72 -9.20 2.90
CA GLU A 166 -12.81 -8.89 3.80
C GLU A 166 -12.63 -9.61 5.15
N MET A 167 -12.72 -8.87 6.25
CA MET A 167 -12.58 -9.36 7.63
C MET A 167 -13.74 -8.86 8.49
N GLY A 168 -13.98 -9.51 9.62
CA GLY A 168 -15.01 -9.12 10.59
C GLY A 168 -16.33 -9.86 10.40
N ASP A 169 -17.26 -9.65 11.33
CA ASP A 169 -18.56 -10.34 11.36
C ASP A 169 -19.71 -9.37 11.04
N ALA A 170 -20.04 -8.49 11.97
CA ALA A 170 -21.17 -7.55 11.82
C ALA A 170 -20.84 -6.40 10.83
N ILE A 171 -19.64 -5.85 10.94
CA ILE A 171 -19.12 -4.83 10.02
C ILE A 171 -17.93 -5.44 9.30
N LYS A 172 -18.10 -5.61 8.00
CA LYS A 172 -17.06 -6.15 7.11
C LYS A 172 -16.11 -5.03 6.68
N GLU A 173 -14.82 -5.28 6.83
CA GLU A 173 -13.79 -4.27 6.56
C GLU A 173 -12.53 -4.91 5.98
N GLN A 174 -11.81 -4.16 5.15
CA GLN A 174 -10.47 -4.49 4.64
C GLN A 174 -9.47 -3.40 5.00
N SER A 175 -8.20 -3.76 5.06
CA SER A 175 -7.09 -2.84 5.31
C SER A 175 -6.05 -2.96 4.21
N LEU A 176 -5.23 -1.91 4.06
CA LEU A 176 -4.13 -1.90 3.11
C LEU A 176 -2.84 -2.35 3.81
N VAL A 177 -2.06 -3.19 3.15
CA VAL A 177 -0.75 -3.68 3.60
C VAL A 177 0.26 -3.40 2.50
N ILE A 178 1.30 -2.65 2.80
CA ILE A 178 2.37 -2.31 1.86
C ILE A 178 3.66 -2.97 2.34
N ASP A 179 4.29 -3.73 1.46
CA ASP A 179 5.59 -4.35 1.69
C ASP A 179 6.70 -3.35 1.38
N SER A 180 7.23 -2.69 2.41
CA SER A 180 8.34 -1.75 2.25
C SER A 180 9.68 -2.36 2.68
N PRO A 181 10.81 -1.80 2.24
CA PRO A 181 12.13 -2.25 2.69
C PRO A 181 12.35 -2.18 4.20
N LYS A 182 11.60 -1.32 4.90
CA LYS A 182 11.63 -1.20 6.37
C LYS A 182 10.71 -2.19 7.09
N GLY A 183 9.86 -2.90 6.36
CA GLY A 183 8.81 -3.78 6.87
C GLY A 183 7.43 -3.36 6.42
N LEU A 184 6.40 -3.99 6.96
CA LEU A 184 5.02 -3.75 6.56
C LEU A 184 4.54 -2.37 7.03
N VAL A 185 3.91 -1.63 6.11
CA VAL A 185 3.12 -0.44 6.44
C VAL A 185 1.65 -0.80 6.29
N ILE A 186 0.88 -0.63 7.37
CA ILE A 186 -0.53 -1.01 7.42
C ILE A 186 -1.39 0.24 7.58
N VAL A 187 -2.37 0.43 6.69
CA VAL A 187 -3.35 1.53 6.76
C VAL A 187 -4.74 0.95 7.02
N THR A 188 -5.39 1.44 8.06
CA THR A 188 -6.72 0.97 8.49
C THR A 188 -7.76 2.06 8.37
N GLY A 189 -9.03 1.68 8.11
CA GLY A 189 -10.18 2.58 8.22
C GLY A 189 -10.59 2.76 9.68
N CYS A 190 -11.39 1.83 10.20
CA CYS A 190 -11.84 1.81 11.60
C CYS A 190 -11.33 0.62 12.41
N SER A 191 -10.99 -0.50 11.80
CA SER A 191 -10.59 -1.74 12.48
C SER A 191 -11.71 -2.39 13.32
N HIS A 192 -12.94 -2.44 12.79
CA HIS A 192 -14.10 -3.03 13.50
C HIS A 192 -13.90 -4.48 13.91
N GLN A 193 -13.09 -5.26 13.16
CA GLN A 193 -12.70 -6.64 13.49
C GLN A 193 -11.57 -6.72 14.54
N GLY A 194 -11.16 -5.59 15.08
CA GLY A 194 -10.06 -5.45 16.02
C GLY A 194 -8.70 -5.28 15.34
N ILE A 195 -7.99 -4.24 15.77
CA ILE A 195 -6.68 -3.88 15.18
C ILE A 195 -5.66 -5.01 15.28
N VAL A 196 -5.62 -5.76 16.39
CA VAL A 196 -4.68 -6.89 16.55
C VAL A 196 -4.95 -8.00 15.53
N SER A 197 -6.22 -8.26 15.18
CA SER A 197 -6.59 -9.22 14.13
C SER A 197 -6.08 -8.77 12.74
N ILE A 198 -6.12 -7.46 12.46
CA ILE A 198 -5.57 -6.90 11.22
C ILE A 198 -4.06 -7.09 11.16
N LEU A 199 -3.34 -6.80 12.26
CA LEU A 199 -1.88 -6.98 12.31
C LEU A 199 -1.48 -8.45 12.09
N ARG A 200 -2.21 -9.39 12.68
CA ARG A 200 -2.00 -10.83 12.46
C ARG A 200 -2.28 -11.21 11.01
N ARG A 201 -3.39 -10.73 10.44
CA ARG A 201 -3.71 -10.96 9.02
C ARG A 201 -2.63 -10.42 8.09
N ALA A 202 -2.08 -9.24 8.35
CA ALA A 202 -0.99 -8.68 7.56
C ALA A 202 0.26 -9.59 7.61
N LYS A 203 0.58 -10.16 8.77
CA LYS A 203 1.69 -11.13 8.92
C LYS A 203 1.39 -12.50 8.30
N GLU A 204 0.13 -12.92 8.20
CA GLU A 204 -0.25 -14.12 7.45
C GLU A 204 -0.08 -13.94 5.94
N ILE A 205 -0.32 -12.72 5.42
CA ILE A 205 -0.11 -12.39 4.00
C ILE A 205 1.39 -12.32 3.69
N LEU A 206 2.16 -11.64 4.56
CA LEU A 206 3.59 -11.42 4.39
C LEU A 206 4.28 -11.58 5.76
N ASP A 207 5.07 -12.63 5.93
CA ASP A 207 5.79 -12.88 7.19
C ASP A 207 6.99 -11.92 7.34
N LYS A 208 6.67 -10.64 7.58
CA LYS A 208 7.64 -9.55 7.76
C LYS A 208 7.38 -8.75 9.04
N PRO A 209 8.38 -8.05 9.60
CA PRO A 209 8.18 -7.10 10.69
C PRO A 209 7.18 -6.00 10.29
N ILE A 210 6.42 -5.47 11.27
CA ILE A 210 5.51 -4.35 11.05
C ILE A 210 6.25 -3.06 11.38
N TYR A 211 6.60 -2.29 10.35
CA TYR A 211 7.28 -1.01 10.52
C TYR A 211 6.33 0.08 11.02
N LEU A 212 5.13 0.17 10.43
CA LEU A 212 4.17 1.22 10.77
C LEU A 212 2.74 0.72 10.63
N VAL A 213 1.89 1.03 11.60
CA VAL A 213 0.44 0.92 11.46
C VAL A 213 -0.21 2.24 11.83
N PHE A 214 -1.14 2.73 10.99
CA PHE A 214 -1.88 3.96 11.28
C PHE A 214 -3.30 3.94 10.69
N GLY A 215 -4.17 4.78 11.25
CA GLY A 215 -5.58 4.88 10.94
C GLY A 215 -6.47 4.77 12.17
N GLY A 216 -7.74 4.49 11.99
CA GLY A 216 -8.69 4.23 13.07
C GLY A 216 -8.55 2.83 13.66
N PHE A 217 -8.61 2.70 15.00
CA PHE A 217 -8.48 1.43 15.71
C PHE A 217 -9.74 1.03 16.47
N HIS A 218 -10.78 1.86 16.45
CA HIS A 218 -12.10 1.63 17.05
C HIS A 218 -12.07 1.19 18.52
N LEU A 219 -11.34 1.94 19.36
CA LEU A 219 -11.04 1.56 20.74
C LEU A 219 -11.70 2.46 21.80
N GLY A 220 -12.51 3.45 21.38
CA GLY A 220 -13.05 4.48 22.29
C GLY A 220 -13.87 3.96 23.47
N ASN A 221 -14.34 2.71 23.43
CA ASN A 221 -15.09 2.04 24.50
C ASN A 221 -14.24 1.02 25.29
N LYS A 222 -12.94 0.90 25.00
CA LYS A 222 -12.07 -0.06 25.65
C LYS A 222 -11.61 0.42 27.01
N SER A 223 -11.66 -0.48 28.01
CA SER A 223 -11.11 -0.28 29.35
C SER A 223 -9.57 -0.21 29.33
N ASP A 224 -8.98 0.32 30.39
CA ASP A 224 -7.53 0.38 30.55
C ASP A 224 -6.88 -1.02 30.49
N THR A 225 -7.53 -2.04 31.04
CA THR A 225 -7.05 -3.43 30.97
C THR A 225 -7.01 -3.95 29.55
N GLU A 226 -8.11 -3.81 28.79
CA GLU A 226 -8.15 -4.20 27.37
C GLU A 226 -7.11 -3.43 26.54
N MET A 227 -6.91 -2.15 26.84
CA MET A 227 -5.89 -1.34 26.18
C MET A 227 -4.46 -1.82 26.47
N GLN A 228 -4.19 -2.25 27.70
CA GLN A 228 -2.88 -2.83 28.06
C GLN A 228 -2.64 -4.14 27.30
N GLU A 229 -3.65 -4.99 27.15
CA GLU A 229 -3.59 -6.24 26.36
C GLU A 229 -3.33 -5.93 24.87
N ILE A 230 -4.04 -4.95 24.30
CA ILE A 230 -3.84 -4.53 22.91
C ILE A 230 -2.42 -4.00 22.70
N ILE A 231 -1.93 -3.14 23.59
CA ILE A 231 -0.56 -2.58 23.50
C ILE A 231 0.48 -3.68 23.68
N ALA A 232 0.24 -4.67 24.56
CA ALA A 232 1.11 -5.84 24.72
C ALA A 232 1.17 -6.65 23.42
N ALA A 233 0.02 -6.88 22.76
CA ALA A 233 -0.03 -7.57 21.47
C ALA A 233 0.73 -6.81 20.36
N PHE A 234 0.68 -5.47 20.32
CA PHE A 234 1.48 -4.67 19.40
C PHE A 234 2.99 -4.90 19.61
N LYS A 235 3.43 -4.97 20.87
CA LYS A 235 4.85 -5.24 21.21
C LYS A 235 5.24 -6.67 20.85
N GLU A 236 4.39 -7.66 21.12
CA GLU A 236 4.59 -9.07 20.73
C GLU A 236 4.75 -9.22 19.21
N LEU A 237 3.87 -8.54 18.44
CA LEU A 237 3.91 -8.51 16.99
C LEU A 237 5.04 -7.64 16.43
N LYS A 238 5.86 -7.03 17.31
CA LYS A 238 7.00 -6.17 16.96
C LYS A 238 6.63 -4.99 16.06
N VAL A 239 5.51 -4.34 16.37
CA VAL A 239 5.13 -3.09 15.71
C VAL A 239 6.12 -2.01 16.13
N GLU A 240 6.85 -1.43 15.16
CA GLU A 240 7.85 -0.40 15.43
C GLU A 240 7.20 0.96 15.67
N LYS A 241 6.31 1.40 14.77
CA LYS A 241 5.65 2.71 14.82
C LYS A 241 4.13 2.60 14.79
N CYS A 242 3.48 3.51 15.50
CA CYS A 242 2.02 3.53 15.63
C CYS A 242 1.45 4.94 15.44
N GLY A 243 0.44 5.08 14.59
CA GLY A 243 -0.30 6.33 14.33
C GLY A 243 -1.81 6.16 14.57
N ALA A 244 -2.20 5.85 15.78
CA ALA A 244 -3.62 5.71 16.17
C ALA A 244 -4.36 7.04 16.04
N THR A 245 -5.54 7.04 15.40
CA THR A 245 -6.31 8.27 15.12
C THR A 245 -7.80 7.96 14.91
N HIS A 246 -8.56 8.94 14.42
CA HIS A 246 -9.97 8.83 14.01
C HIS A 246 -10.86 8.26 15.12
N CYS A 247 -11.43 7.07 14.94
CA CYS A 247 -12.35 6.40 15.87
C CYS A 247 -11.66 5.70 17.06
N THR A 248 -10.35 5.91 17.25
CA THR A 248 -9.59 5.24 18.33
C THR A 248 -10.00 5.72 19.72
N GLY A 249 -10.37 7.02 19.88
CA GLY A 249 -10.67 7.65 21.16
C GLY A 249 -9.47 8.35 21.78
N ASP A 250 -9.69 9.53 22.37
CA ASP A 250 -8.62 10.41 22.87
C ASP A 250 -7.80 9.78 23.99
N ALA A 251 -8.48 9.13 24.96
CA ALA A 251 -7.81 8.43 26.07
C ALA A 251 -6.92 7.27 25.54
N GLN A 252 -7.42 6.49 24.59
CA GLN A 252 -6.72 5.38 23.99
C GLN A 252 -5.54 5.84 23.13
N ILE A 253 -5.70 6.94 22.39
CA ILE A 253 -4.62 7.62 21.68
C ILE A 253 -3.51 8.05 22.65
N ALA A 254 -3.86 8.62 23.80
CA ALA A 254 -2.88 8.99 24.81
C ALA A 254 -2.11 7.79 25.37
N MET A 255 -2.76 6.64 25.53
CA MET A 255 -2.10 5.40 25.94
C MET A 255 -1.10 4.90 24.88
N PHE A 256 -1.45 4.93 23.59
CA PHE A 256 -0.51 4.61 22.51
C PHE A 256 0.66 5.61 22.48
N LYS A 257 0.41 6.92 22.61
CA LYS A 257 1.48 7.93 22.71
C LYS A 257 2.47 7.61 23.83
N LYS A 258 1.96 7.25 25.01
CA LYS A 258 2.80 6.86 26.15
C LYS A 258 3.59 5.58 25.87
N ALA A 259 2.96 4.58 25.24
CA ALA A 259 3.56 3.27 25.02
C ALA A 259 4.63 3.26 23.92
N PHE A 260 4.47 4.09 22.88
CA PHE A 260 5.37 4.16 21.72
C PHE A 260 6.37 5.32 21.80
N GLY A 261 6.15 6.34 22.65
CA GLY A 261 7.08 7.45 22.80
C GLY A 261 7.42 8.14 21.47
N GLU A 262 8.69 8.19 21.13
CA GLU A 262 9.17 8.78 19.87
C GLU A 262 8.72 8.01 18.61
N ASN A 263 8.36 6.74 18.76
CA ASN A 263 7.82 5.92 17.68
C ASN A 263 6.30 6.12 17.48
N TYR A 264 5.68 6.99 18.26
CA TYR A 264 4.30 7.39 18.01
C TYR A 264 4.24 8.47 16.93
N VAL A 265 3.47 8.21 15.87
CA VAL A 265 3.23 9.17 14.79
C VAL A 265 1.96 9.96 15.08
N THR A 266 2.11 11.24 15.39
CA THR A 266 0.93 12.13 15.57
C THR A 266 0.20 12.27 14.23
N MET A 267 -1.08 11.93 14.22
CA MET A 267 -1.95 11.93 13.04
C MET A 267 -2.89 13.15 13.05
N GLY A 268 -3.38 13.51 11.87
CA GLY A 268 -4.35 14.58 11.66
C GLY A 268 -4.39 14.99 10.19
N THR A 269 -5.39 15.78 9.80
CA THR A 269 -5.52 16.28 8.42
C THR A 269 -4.30 17.11 8.03
N GLY A 270 -3.67 16.74 6.92
CA GLY A 270 -2.44 17.35 6.43
C GLY A 270 -1.15 16.72 6.96
N ARG A 271 -1.22 15.68 7.80
CA ARG A 271 -0.02 14.92 8.16
C ARG A 271 0.55 14.22 6.94
N ILE A 272 1.85 14.42 6.72
CA ILE A 272 2.64 13.69 5.73
C ILE A 272 3.56 12.72 6.46
N ILE A 273 3.58 11.45 6.00
CA ILE A 273 4.50 10.42 6.47
C ILE A 273 5.29 9.95 5.26
N GLU A 274 6.60 9.85 5.38
CA GLU A 274 7.48 9.36 4.33
C GLU A 274 8.22 8.10 4.79
N VAL A 275 8.23 7.09 3.91
CA VAL A 275 9.00 5.85 4.09
C VAL A 275 9.98 5.79 2.91
N PRO A 276 11.25 6.10 3.15
CA PRO A 276 12.28 6.12 2.10
C PRO A 276 12.60 4.72 1.60
N ASP A 277 13.33 4.67 0.48
CA ASP A 277 13.91 3.45 -0.13
C ASP A 277 12.84 2.43 -0.59
N PHE A 278 11.72 2.88 -1.18
CA PHE A 278 10.63 2.01 -1.67
C PHE A 278 10.77 1.63 -3.16
#